data_86488ab0759ba519bfc4971f1b4db0be
#
_entry.id   86488ab0759ba519bfc4971f1b4db0be
#
_cell.length_a   1.000
_cell.length_b   1.000
_cell.length_c   1.000
_cell.angle_alpha   90.00
_cell.angle_beta   90.00
_cell.angle_gamma   90.00
#
_symmetry.space_group_name_H-M   'P 1'
#
loop_
_entity.id
_entity.type
_entity.pdbx_description
1 polymer ?
#
loop_
_entity_poly.entity_id
_entity_poly.type
_entity_poly.pdbx_seq_one_letter_code
_entity_poly.pdbx_strand_id
1 'polypeptide(L)'
;MAKNRLYGNEIDRMPDFTFRMMKIFFVIYYFFKPAGKYLQKFGIKPGYTVVDYGTGTGAFIKDASIMVGSSGTVYAVDIHEIAIESVQSIISKYDLPNVIPVLTDGNKSAVDDEAADLVFALDMFHMVSDTDSFLKELNRITKKNGTLIIEDGHQPRALSKEKILRSGYWTIAGEEKRFLRCVPV
;
A
#
# COMPACT_ATOMS: atom_id res chain seq x y z
N MET A 1 12.32 -22.39 16.77
CA MET A 1 11.32 -21.50 16.20
C MET A 1 12.00 -20.16 15.93
N ALA A 2 12.17 -19.78 14.66
CA ALA A 2 12.70 -18.46 14.32
C ALA A 2 11.68 -17.43 14.80
N LYS A 3 12.09 -16.51 15.70
CA LYS A 3 11.27 -15.35 16.07
C LYS A 3 11.01 -14.56 14.79
N ASN A 4 9.76 -14.40 14.41
CA ASN A 4 9.38 -13.43 13.38
C ASN A 4 10.00 -12.09 13.77
N ARG A 5 10.73 -11.47 12.86
CA ARG A 5 11.27 -10.13 13.08
C ARG A 5 10.10 -9.16 13.01
N LEU A 6 9.74 -8.55 14.13
CA LEU A 6 8.79 -7.44 14.16
C LEU A 6 9.52 -6.17 13.74
N TYR A 7 8.87 -5.37 12.91
CA TYR A 7 9.32 -4.04 12.49
C TYR A 7 8.50 -2.97 13.21
N GLY A 8 8.88 -1.72 13.09
CA GLY A 8 8.42 -0.58 13.84
C GLY A 8 6.96 -0.57 14.25
N ASN A 9 6.02 -0.68 13.31
CA ASN A 9 4.58 -0.81 13.61
C ASN A 9 4.19 -2.25 13.98
N GLU A 10 5.11 -3.04 14.51
CA GLU A 10 4.90 -4.46 14.80
C GLU A 10 4.36 -5.24 13.57
N ILE A 11 4.80 -4.86 12.38
CA ILE A 11 4.45 -5.56 11.14
C ILE A 11 5.29 -6.84 11.05
N ASP A 12 4.62 -7.97 10.87
CA ASP A 12 5.28 -9.24 10.64
C ASP A 12 5.99 -9.23 9.27
N ARG A 13 7.32 -9.22 9.30
CA ARG A 13 8.10 -9.40 8.06
C ARG A 13 8.07 -10.85 7.63
N MET A 14 7.51 -11.08 6.46
CA MET A 14 7.48 -12.42 5.86
C MET A 14 8.89 -12.94 5.59
N PRO A 15 9.20 -14.23 5.86
CA PRO A 15 10.49 -14.83 5.50
C PRO A 15 10.76 -14.75 3.99
N ASP A 16 12.01 -14.49 3.60
CA ASP A 16 12.41 -14.26 2.20
C ASP A 16 11.98 -15.40 1.25
N PHE A 17 12.10 -16.65 1.70
CA PHE A 17 11.64 -17.79 0.90
C PHE A 17 10.14 -17.74 0.61
N THR A 18 9.33 -17.46 1.64
CA THR A 18 7.88 -17.33 1.51
C THR A 18 7.51 -16.17 0.59
N PHE A 19 8.22 -15.04 0.72
CA PHE A 19 8.02 -13.89 -0.16
C PHE A 19 8.32 -14.22 -1.63
N ARG A 20 9.41 -14.93 -1.92
CA ARG A 20 9.77 -15.37 -3.28
C ARG A 20 8.72 -16.30 -3.87
N MET A 21 8.20 -17.23 -3.10
CA MET A 21 7.11 -18.13 -3.54
C MET A 21 5.81 -17.37 -3.80
N MET A 22 5.46 -16.45 -2.91
CA MET A 22 4.30 -15.57 -3.07
C MET A 22 4.43 -14.72 -4.34
N LYS A 23 5.62 -14.18 -4.63
CA LYS A 23 5.87 -13.40 -5.86
C LYS A 23 5.51 -14.19 -7.12
N ILE A 24 5.93 -15.46 -7.21
CA ILE A 24 5.61 -16.33 -8.35
C ILE A 24 4.10 -16.49 -8.48
N PHE A 25 3.42 -16.78 -7.37
CA PHE A 25 1.96 -16.92 -7.34
C PHE A 25 1.25 -15.65 -7.82
N PHE A 26 1.63 -14.47 -7.32
CA PHE A 26 1.01 -13.20 -7.71
C PHE A 26 1.28 -12.82 -9.16
N VAL A 27 2.45 -13.12 -9.71
CA VAL A 27 2.72 -12.92 -11.16
C VAL A 27 1.71 -13.69 -12.00
N ILE A 28 1.45 -14.95 -11.65
CA ILE A 28 0.47 -15.81 -12.35
C ILE A 28 -0.95 -15.27 -12.12
N TYR A 29 -1.29 -14.93 -10.89
CA TYR A 29 -2.63 -14.43 -10.53
C TYR A 29 -3.00 -13.15 -11.28
N TYR A 30 -2.09 -12.15 -11.31
CA TYR A 30 -2.35 -10.88 -11.99
C TYR A 30 -2.21 -10.95 -13.51
N PHE A 31 -1.60 -12.01 -14.05
CA PHE A 31 -1.67 -12.30 -15.47
C PHE A 31 -3.13 -12.57 -15.91
N PHE A 32 -3.91 -13.29 -15.09
CA PHE A 32 -5.32 -13.58 -15.38
C PHE A 32 -6.29 -12.50 -14.85
N LYS A 33 -5.90 -11.71 -13.87
CA LYS A 33 -6.73 -10.66 -13.25
C LYS A 33 -5.98 -9.33 -13.25
N PRO A 34 -6.00 -8.58 -14.37
CA PRO A 34 -5.25 -7.33 -14.48
C PRO A 34 -5.51 -6.36 -13.34
N ALA A 35 -4.43 -5.93 -12.66
CA ALA A 35 -4.46 -5.04 -11.51
C ALA A 35 -5.12 -3.68 -11.82
N GLY A 36 -4.96 -3.18 -13.05
CA GLY A 36 -5.52 -1.90 -13.47
C GLY A 36 -7.04 -1.79 -13.35
N LYS A 37 -7.79 -2.88 -13.61
CA LYS A 37 -9.25 -2.89 -13.42
C LYS A 37 -9.65 -2.68 -11.95
N TYR A 38 -8.80 -3.11 -11.03
CA TYR A 38 -9.05 -2.91 -9.60
C TYR A 38 -8.75 -1.47 -9.17
N LEU A 39 -7.61 -0.92 -9.61
CA LEU A 39 -7.21 0.47 -9.34
C LEU A 39 -8.19 1.51 -9.90
N GLN A 40 -8.91 1.22 -11.00
CA GLN A 40 -9.94 2.11 -11.55
C GLN A 40 -11.01 2.49 -10.53
N LYS A 41 -11.26 1.63 -9.54
CA LYS A 41 -12.22 1.89 -8.46
C LYS A 41 -11.73 2.89 -7.41
N PHE A 42 -10.43 3.19 -7.38
CA PHE A 42 -9.85 4.05 -6.35
C PHE A 42 -9.99 5.54 -6.66
N GLY A 43 -10.24 5.88 -7.93
CA GLY A 43 -10.40 7.27 -8.37
C GLY A 43 -9.09 8.00 -8.58
N ILE A 44 -8.02 7.26 -8.95
CA ILE A 44 -6.72 7.82 -9.34
C ILE A 44 -6.92 8.74 -10.54
N LYS A 45 -6.33 9.95 -10.50
CA LYS A 45 -6.40 10.94 -11.58
C LYS A 45 -5.00 11.30 -12.08
N PRO A 46 -4.87 11.75 -13.34
CA PRO A 46 -3.61 12.31 -13.82
C PRO A 46 -3.11 13.44 -12.90
N GLY A 47 -1.81 13.46 -12.64
CA GLY A 47 -1.16 14.43 -11.75
C GLY A 47 -1.21 14.09 -10.26
N TYR A 48 -1.90 13.00 -9.85
CA TYR A 48 -1.92 12.60 -8.45
C TYR A 48 -0.57 12.09 -7.98
N THR A 49 -0.28 12.35 -6.72
CA THR A 49 0.69 11.59 -5.93
C THR A 49 -0.03 10.42 -5.26
N VAL A 50 0.37 9.21 -5.62
CA VAL A 50 -0.22 7.96 -5.12
C VAL A 50 0.82 7.18 -4.33
N VAL A 51 0.42 6.60 -3.20
CA VAL A 51 1.28 5.73 -2.39
C VAL A 51 0.69 4.33 -2.33
N ASP A 52 1.45 3.34 -2.81
CA ASP A 52 1.21 1.90 -2.60
C ASP A 52 1.96 1.49 -1.35
N TYR A 53 1.27 1.42 -0.22
CA TYR A 53 1.88 1.11 1.08
C TYR A 53 1.74 -0.37 1.40
N GLY A 54 2.87 -1.09 1.45
CA GLY A 54 2.93 -2.54 1.42
C GLY A 54 2.86 -3.06 -0.02
N THR A 55 3.70 -2.48 -0.90
CA THR A 55 3.66 -2.74 -2.35
C THR A 55 3.93 -4.20 -2.74
N GLY A 56 4.58 -4.96 -1.87
CA GLY A 56 4.85 -6.39 -2.05
C GLY A 56 5.56 -6.69 -3.37
N THR A 57 4.90 -7.40 -4.26
CA THR A 57 5.48 -7.78 -5.56
C THR A 57 5.51 -6.65 -6.59
N GLY A 58 4.93 -5.49 -6.30
CA GLY A 58 4.79 -4.36 -7.21
C GLY A 58 3.68 -4.55 -8.27
N ALA A 59 2.71 -5.43 -8.00
CA ALA A 59 1.69 -5.81 -8.98
C ALA A 59 0.85 -4.63 -9.50
N PHE A 60 0.70 -3.57 -8.72
CA PHE A 60 -0.11 -2.40 -9.03
C PHE A 60 0.70 -1.24 -9.63
N ILE A 61 2.02 -1.27 -9.52
CA ILE A 61 2.91 -0.13 -9.81
C ILE A 61 2.82 0.35 -11.24
N LYS A 62 2.89 -0.56 -12.22
CA LYS A 62 2.78 -0.21 -13.64
C LYS A 62 1.46 0.51 -13.95
N ASP A 63 0.35 -0.06 -13.49
CA ASP A 63 -0.96 0.51 -13.79
C ASP A 63 -1.18 1.84 -13.04
N ALA A 64 -0.73 1.95 -11.80
CA ALA A 64 -0.76 3.20 -11.04
C ALA A 64 0.06 4.30 -11.73
N SER A 65 1.29 3.99 -12.19
CA SER A 65 2.16 4.91 -12.93
C SER A 65 1.48 5.44 -14.21
N ILE A 66 0.83 4.55 -14.97
CA ILE A 66 0.07 4.95 -16.17
C ILE A 66 -1.11 5.85 -15.80
N MET A 67 -1.84 5.55 -14.72
CA MET A 67 -3.03 6.32 -14.32
C MET A 67 -2.67 7.74 -13.85
N VAL A 68 -1.58 7.91 -13.09
CA VAL A 68 -1.16 9.24 -12.65
C VAL A 68 -0.50 10.04 -13.78
N GLY A 69 0.01 9.37 -14.82
CA GLY A 69 0.67 9.99 -15.96
C GLY A 69 2.01 10.66 -15.62
N SER A 70 2.61 11.35 -16.58
CA SER A 70 3.95 11.96 -16.44
C SER A 70 4.03 13.11 -15.44
N SER A 71 2.91 13.73 -15.09
CA SER A 71 2.83 14.81 -14.10
C SER A 71 2.54 14.32 -12.68
N GLY A 72 2.22 13.04 -12.50
CA GLY A 72 1.99 12.42 -11.20
C GLY A 72 3.16 11.59 -10.71
N THR A 73 3.09 11.16 -9.46
CA THR A 73 4.13 10.35 -8.81
C THR A 73 3.51 9.13 -8.12
N VAL A 74 4.20 8.00 -8.16
CA VAL A 74 3.85 6.80 -7.41
C VAL A 74 4.97 6.44 -6.45
N TYR A 75 4.70 6.45 -5.15
CA TYR A 75 5.58 5.88 -4.15
C TYR A 75 5.22 4.42 -3.90
N ALA A 76 6.20 3.52 -4.02
CA ALA A 76 6.07 2.10 -3.72
C ALA A 76 6.79 1.82 -2.39
N VAL A 77 6.03 1.75 -1.30
CA VAL A 77 6.56 1.65 0.07
C VAL A 77 6.46 0.22 0.56
N ASP A 78 7.54 -0.33 1.12
CA ASP A 78 7.55 -1.65 1.75
C ASP A 78 8.65 -1.75 2.82
N ILE A 79 8.49 -2.69 3.75
CA ILE A 79 9.50 -3.05 4.76
C ILE A 79 10.45 -4.13 4.26
N HIS A 80 10.17 -4.75 3.11
CA HIS A 80 10.87 -5.92 2.61
C HIS A 80 11.78 -5.53 1.43
N GLU A 81 13.09 -5.78 1.55
CA GLU A 81 14.08 -5.45 0.52
C GLU A 81 13.77 -6.12 -0.83
N ILE A 82 13.27 -7.38 -0.83
CA ILE A 82 12.89 -8.09 -2.07
C ILE A 82 11.69 -7.44 -2.75
N ALA A 83 10.79 -6.77 -2.00
CA ALA A 83 9.72 -5.98 -2.59
C ALA A 83 10.29 -4.80 -3.37
N ILE A 84 11.22 -4.07 -2.77
CA ILE A 84 11.89 -2.92 -3.39
C ILE A 84 12.68 -3.36 -4.63
N GLU A 85 13.44 -4.45 -4.58
CA GLU A 85 14.12 -5.03 -5.75
C GLU A 85 13.13 -5.38 -6.86
N SER A 86 11.96 -5.91 -6.49
CA SER A 86 10.89 -6.22 -7.45
C SER A 86 10.36 -4.97 -8.15
N VAL A 87 10.09 -3.92 -7.38
CA VAL A 87 9.65 -2.63 -7.91
C VAL A 87 10.71 -2.02 -8.82
N GLN A 88 11.99 -2.02 -8.43
CA GLN A 88 13.09 -1.53 -9.27
C GLN A 88 13.18 -2.27 -10.61
N SER A 89 12.96 -3.60 -10.59
CA SER A 89 12.91 -4.42 -11.80
C SER A 89 11.74 -4.02 -12.71
N ILE A 90 10.58 -3.69 -12.12
CA ILE A 90 9.39 -3.21 -12.86
C ILE A 90 9.65 -1.82 -13.46
N ILE A 91 10.23 -0.91 -12.69
CA ILE A 91 10.63 0.43 -13.16
C ILE A 91 11.52 0.32 -14.40
N SER A 92 12.60 -0.47 -14.31
CA SER A 92 13.54 -0.65 -15.41
C SER A 92 12.90 -1.33 -16.62
N LYS A 93 12.04 -2.33 -16.39
CA LYS A 93 11.40 -3.09 -17.49
C LYS A 93 10.42 -2.26 -18.29
N TYR A 94 9.70 -1.33 -17.65
CA TYR A 94 8.60 -0.59 -18.28
C TYR A 94 8.89 0.90 -18.46
N ASP A 95 10.12 1.34 -18.10
CA ASP A 95 10.54 2.75 -18.15
C ASP A 95 9.57 3.67 -17.42
N LEU A 96 9.51 3.53 -16.07
CA LEU A 96 8.58 4.24 -15.22
C LEU A 96 9.30 5.33 -14.38
N PRO A 97 9.65 6.49 -14.97
CA PRO A 97 10.44 7.52 -14.28
C PRO A 97 9.68 8.22 -13.13
N ASN A 98 8.37 8.07 -13.08
CA ASN A 98 7.50 8.65 -12.07
C ASN A 98 7.21 7.72 -10.87
N VAL A 99 7.94 6.60 -10.76
CA VAL A 99 7.82 5.64 -9.65
C VAL A 99 9.05 5.74 -8.73
N ILE A 100 8.82 5.89 -7.45
CA ILE A 100 9.84 6.02 -6.41
C ILE A 100 9.71 4.86 -5.42
N PRO A 101 10.65 3.89 -5.41
CA PRO A 101 10.67 2.82 -4.43
C PRO A 101 11.16 3.34 -3.08
N VAL A 102 10.49 2.97 -1.99
CA VAL A 102 10.80 3.42 -0.63
C VAL A 102 10.86 2.23 0.32
N LEU A 103 12.06 1.90 0.79
CA LEU A 103 12.24 0.97 1.89
C LEU A 103 11.97 1.71 3.21
N THR A 104 11.16 1.12 4.09
CA THR A 104 10.86 1.66 5.41
C THR A 104 11.11 0.62 6.50
N ASP A 105 11.31 1.07 7.73
CA ASP A 105 11.36 0.20 8.91
C ASP A 105 9.98 -0.03 9.53
N GLY A 106 8.92 0.49 8.90
CA GLY A 106 7.55 0.39 9.35
C GLY A 106 7.11 1.51 10.30
N ASN A 107 8.00 2.37 10.79
CA ASN A 107 7.65 3.50 11.67
C ASN A 107 7.28 4.75 10.87
N LYS A 108 8.26 5.26 10.11
CA LYS A 108 8.10 6.45 9.29
C LYS A 108 8.73 6.22 7.93
N SER A 109 7.95 6.37 6.89
CA SER A 109 8.47 6.31 5.51
C SER A 109 9.12 7.65 5.11
N ALA A 110 9.94 7.60 4.05
CA ALA A 110 10.54 8.79 3.46
C ALA A 110 9.56 9.60 2.58
N VAL A 111 8.27 9.27 2.59
CA VAL A 111 7.23 10.08 1.95
C VAL A 111 6.97 11.31 2.81
N ASP A 112 6.92 12.49 2.19
CA ASP A 112 6.70 13.75 2.90
C ASP A 112 5.30 13.84 3.52
N ASP A 113 5.15 14.70 4.53
CA ASP A 113 3.88 14.99 5.16
C ASP A 113 2.91 15.58 4.13
N GLU A 114 1.66 15.12 4.17
CA GLU A 114 0.58 15.61 3.29
C GLU A 114 0.92 15.60 1.78
N ALA A 115 1.78 14.67 1.33
CA ALA A 115 2.18 14.56 -0.07
C ALA A 115 1.15 13.83 -0.94
N ALA A 116 0.48 12.81 -0.40
CA ALA A 116 -0.33 11.88 -1.17
C ALA A 116 -1.78 12.35 -1.36
N ASP A 117 -2.23 12.36 -2.61
CA ASP A 117 -3.66 12.51 -2.94
C ASP A 117 -4.44 11.23 -2.64
N LEU A 118 -3.76 10.08 -2.79
CA LEU A 118 -4.34 8.76 -2.52
C LEU A 118 -3.28 7.82 -1.98
N VAL A 119 -3.59 7.17 -0.88
CA VAL A 119 -2.83 6.05 -0.32
C VAL A 119 -3.66 4.79 -0.45
N PHE A 120 -3.07 3.67 -0.85
CA PHE A 120 -3.72 2.38 -0.74
C PHE A 120 -2.83 1.36 -0.03
N ALA A 121 -3.45 0.54 0.84
CA ALA A 121 -2.83 -0.55 1.57
C ALA A 121 -3.67 -1.81 1.36
N LEU A 122 -3.18 -2.71 0.50
CA LEU A 122 -3.95 -3.87 0.03
C LEU A 122 -3.39 -5.16 0.60
N ASP A 123 -4.30 -6.00 1.10
CA ASP A 123 -4.01 -7.36 1.61
C ASP A 123 -2.89 -7.44 2.67
N MET A 124 -2.68 -6.36 3.45
CA MET A 124 -1.62 -6.32 4.47
C MET A 124 -2.08 -5.86 5.86
N PHE A 125 -3.25 -5.22 5.98
CA PHE A 125 -3.70 -4.63 7.25
C PHE A 125 -3.90 -5.65 8.38
N HIS A 126 -4.21 -6.88 8.05
CA HIS A 126 -4.31 -7.99 9.00
C HIS A 126 -2.96 -8.40 9.63
N MET A 127 -1.83 -8.03 9.00
CA MET A 127 -0.48 -8.33 9.47
C MET A 127 0.09 -7.25 10.40
N VAL A 128 -0.64 -6.14 10.59
CA VAL A 128 -0.19 -5.00 11.40
C VAL A 128 -0.68 -5.16 12.82
N SER A 129 0.22 -5.31 13.78
CA SER A 129 -0.12 -5.40 15.22
C SER A 129 -0.32 -4.01 15.82
N ASP A 130 0.62 -3.07 15.64
CA ASP A 130 0.46 -1.66 16.04
C ASP A 130 -0.30 -0.88 14.96
N THR A 131 -1.61 -1.08 14.94
CA THR A 131 -2.48 -0.43 13.96
C THR A 131 -2.60 1.07 14.16
N ASP A 132 -2.42 1.56 15.39
CA ASP A 132 -2.55 2.98 15.69
C ASP A 132 -1.37 3.77 15.10
N SER A 133 -0.13 3.32 15.30
CA SER A 133 1.05 3.92 14.68
C SER A 133 1.02 3.80 13.15
N PHE A 134 0.59 2.67 12.62
CA PHE A 134 0.43 2.46 11.19
C PHE A 134 -0.58 3.46 10.56
N LEU A 135 -1.77 3.57 11.13
CA LEU A 135 -2.82 4.47 10.64
C LEU A 135 -2.44 5.94 10.81
N LYS A 136 -1.66 6.27 11.85
CA LYS A 136 -1.06 7.60 12.04
C LYS A 136 -0.08 7.94 10.93
N GLU A 137 0.80 7.01 10.56
CA GLU A 137 1.75 7.20 9.45
C GLU A 137 1.02 7.40 8.13
N LEU A 138 0.02 6.57 7.81
CA LEU A 138 -0.79 6.76 6.60
C LEU A 138 -1.49 8.12 6.59
N ASN A 139 -1.98 8.60 7.76
CA ASN A 139 -2.58 9.93 7.87
C ASN A 139 -1.57 11.04 7.65
N ARG A 140 -0.35 10.92 8.23
CA ARG A 140 0.73 11.89 8.06
C ARG A 140 1.05 12.15 6.59
N ILE A 141 1.18 11.09 5.79
CA ILE A 141 1.56 11.20 4.36
C ILE A 141 0.39 11.60 3.46
N THR A 142 -0.85 11.45 3.92
CA THR A 142 -2.05 11.76 3.13
C THR A 142 -2.44 13.23 3.29
N LYS A 143 -2.74 13.91 2.18
CA LYS A 143 -3.27 15.28 2.19
C LYS A 143 -4.58 15.35 2.98
N LYS A 144 -4.92 16.51 3.54
CA LYS A 144 -6.18 16.73 4.29
C LYS A 144 -7.44 16.36 3.48
N ASN A 145 -7.40 16.57 2.17
CA ASN A 145 -8.46 16.19 1.23
C ASN A 145 -8.15 14.90 0.47
N GLY A 146 -7.14 14.16 0.90
CA GLY A 146 -6.73 12.90 0.30
C GLY A 146 -7.61 11.72 0.71
N THR A 147 -7.29 10.56 0.19
CA THR A 147 -8.07 9.33 0.41
C THR A 147 -7.17 8.17 0.77
N LEU A 148 -7.57 7.36 1.74
CA LEU A 148 -7.01 6.04 2.01
C LEU A 148 -7.96 4.95 1.52
N ILE A 149 -7.42 4.02 0.73
CA ILE A 149 -8.07 2.75 0.37
C ILE A 149 -7.39 1.64 1.17
N ILE A 150 -8.15 0.90 1.96
CA ILE A 150 -7.59 -0.15 2.80
C ILE A 150 -8.39 -1.44 2.68
N GLU A 151 -7.71 -2.56 2.41
CA GLU A 151 -8.32 -3.89 2.41
C GLU A 151 -8.21 -4.55 3.79
N ASP A 152 -9.21 -5.36 4.12
CA ASP A 152 -9.23 -6.12 5.38
C ASP A 152 -8.12 -7.17 5.45
N GLY A 153 -7.69 -7.70 4.28
CA GLY A 153 -6.88 -8.90 4.22
C GLY A 153 -7.66 -10.11 4.74
N HIS A 154 -7.04 -10.87 5.64
CA HIS A 154 -7.62 -12.09 6.21
C HIS A 154 -8.37 -11.88 7.54
N GLN A 155 -8.69 -10.64 7.92
CA GLN A 155 -9.46 -10.34 9.13
C GLN A 155 -10.91 -9.95 8.80
N PRO A 156 -11.86 -10.11 9.77
CA PRO A 156 -13.23 -9.65 9.59
C PRO A 156 -13.32 -8.14 9.35
N ARG A 157 -14.20 -7.70 8.46
CA ARG A 157 -14.48 -6.30 8.14
C ARG A 157 -14.81 -5.46 9.40
N ALA A 158 -15.56 -6.03 10.34
CA ALA A 158 -15.91 -5.35 11.59
C ALA A 158 -14.66 -4.97 12.40
N LEU A 159 -13.66 -5.85 12.45
CA LEU A 159 -12.40 -5.60 13.13
C LEU A 159 -11.58 -4.50 12.43
N SER A 160 -11.53 -4.50 11.10
CA SER A 160 -10.88 -3.43 10.34
C SER A 160 -11.53 -2.08 10.63
N LYS A 161 -12.85 -2.01 10.63
CA LYS A 161 -13.61 -0.78 10.93
C LYS A 161 -13.35 -0.30 12.36
N GLU A 162 -13.35 -1.21 13.32
CA GLU A 162 -13.03 -0.89 14.73
C GLU A 162 -11.63 -0.27 14.86
N LYS A 163 -10.60 -0.92 14.29
CA LYS A 163 -9.22 -0.43 14.31
C LYS A 163 -9.10 0.97 13.70
N ILE A 164 -9.71 1.18 12.53
CA ILE A 164 -9.67 2.45 11.80
C ILE A 164 -10.33 3.56 12.61
N LEU A 165 -11.54 3.34 13.11
CA LEU A 165 -12.29 4.36 13.86
C LEU A 165 -11.66 4.65 15.22
N ARG A 166 -11.15 3.62 15.92
CA ARG A 166 -10.48 3.79 17.22
C ARG A 166 -9.22 4.63 17.12
N SER A 167 -8.50 4.58 15.99
CA SER A 167 -7.27 5.37 15.78
C SER A 167 -7.50 6.87 15.89
N GLY A 168 -8.71 7.35 15.60
CA GLY A 168 -9.06 8.77 15.59
C GLY A 168 -8.48 9.58 14.42
N TYR A 169 -7.74 8.94 13.51
CA TYR A 169 -7.14 9.62 12.35
C TYR A 169 -8.02 9.59 11.11
N TRP A 170 -9.01 8.68 11.05
CA TRP A 170 -9.74 8.38 9.83
C TRP A 170 -11.25 8.27 10.06
N THR A 171 -12.01 8.79 9.10
CA THR A 171 -13.45 8.56 8.95
C THR A 171 -13.69 7.63 7.76
N ILE A 172 -14.57 6.64 7.89
CA ILE A 172 -14.96 5.75 6.80
C ILE A 172 -15.99 6.47 5.94
N ALA A 173 -15.58 6.88 4.73
CA ALA A 173 -16.40 7.60 3.77
C ALA A 173 -17.15 6.66 2.80
N GLY A 174 -16.72 5.41 2.68
CA GLY A 174 -17.35 4.43 1.79
C GLY A 174 -16.92 3.00 2.09
N GLU A 175 -17.76 2.04 1.71
CA GLU A 175 -17.53 0.62 1.89
C GLU A 175 -17.82 -0.11 0.59
N GLU A 176 -16.79 -0.78 0.07
CA GLU A 176 -16.86 -1.65 -1.10
C GLU A 176 -16.68 -3.11 -0.68
N LYS A 177 -17.04 -4.05 -1.53
CA LYS A 177 -16.95 -5.49 -1.23
C LYS A 177 -15.56 -5.91 -0.69
N ARG A 178 -14.46 -5.31 -1.19
CA ARG A 178 -13.09 -5.70 -0.87
C ARG A 178 -12.31 -4.67 -0.06
N PHE A 179 -12.73 -3.41 -0.04
CA PHE A 179 -11.98 -2.35 0.64
C PHE A 179 -12.89 -1.34 1.32
N LEU A 180 -12.31 -0.61 2.25
CA LEU A 180 -12.86 0.60 2.84
C LEU A 180 -12.20 1.82 2.19
N ARG A 181 -13.00 2.86 1.97
CA ARG A 181 -12.53 4.19 1.60
C ARG A 181 -12.60 5.07 2.83
N CYS A 182 -11.45 5.64 3.20
CA CYS A 182 -11.35 6.50 4.37
C CYS A 182 -10.83 7.88 3.97
N VAL A 183 -11.22 8.88 4.75
CA VAL A 183 -10.73 10.26 4.63
C VAL A 183 -10.17 10.71 5.97
N PRO A 184 -9.14 11.58 6.00
CA PRO A 184 -8.62 12.17 7.24
C PRO A 184 -9.72 12.84 8.06
N VAL A 185 -9.57 12.79 9.40
CA VAL A 185 -10.45 13.53 10.35
C VAL A 185 -10.05 14.99 10.38
#